data_4d11d41344774726a6ad4548e6548f3a
#
_entry.id   4d11d41344774726a6ad4548e6548f3a
#
_cell.length_a   1.000
_cell.length_b   1.000
_cell.length_c   1.000
_cell.angle_alpha   90.00
_cell.angle_beta   90.00
_cell.angle_gamma   90.00
#
_symmetry.space_group_name_H-M   'P 1'
#
loop_
_entity.id
_entity.type
_entity.pdbx_description
1 polymer ?
#
loop_
_entity_poly.entity_id
_entity_poly.type
_entity_poly.pdbx_seq_one_letter_code
_entity_poly.pdbx_strand_id
1 'polypeptide(L)'
;MMIFDVTKTIKYWLESAAYDLDTGRSLLESKRFPYALFFAHLALEKILKAIVVKSTKEHAPFTHSLTFLASKSKMDIPESIVDNLAEYTEFHI
;
A
#
# COMPACT_ATOMS: atom_id res chain seq x y z
N MET A 1 -24.42 3.05 16.19
CA MET A 1 -23.25 2.14 16.15
C MET A 1 -22.69 2.07 14.75
N MET A 2 -21.40 2.32 14.60
CA MET A 2 -20.75 2.20 13.30
C MET A 2 -20.40 0.75 13.00
N ILE A 3 -20.85 0.27 11.85
CA ILE A 3 -20.53 -1.08 11.40
C ILE A 3 -19.37 -0.97 10.41
N PHE A 4 -18.30 -1.71 10.67
CA PHE A 4 -17.17 -1.76 9.77
C PHE A 4 -17.58 -2.46 8.46
N ASP A 5 -17.49 -1.73 7.36
CA ASP A 5 -17.85 -2.25 6.03
C ASP A 5 -16.60 -2.64 5.27
N VAL A 6 -16.33 -3.93 5.18
CA VAL A 6 -15.14 -4.48 4.52
C VAL A 6 -15.08 -4.05 3.06
N THR A 7 -16.18 -4.17 2.33
CA THR A 7 -16.21 -3.85 0.90
C THR A 7 -15.92 -2.37 0.65
N LYS A 8 -16.55 -1.49 1.41
CA LYS A 8 -16.32 -0.04 1.28
C LYS A 8 -14.89 0.34 1.67
N THR A 9 -14.34 -0.31 2.68
CA THR A 9 -12.98 -0.03 3.14
C THR A 9 -11.95 -0.46 2.10
N ILE A 10 -12.14 -1.63 1.49
CA ILE A 10 -11.28 -2.09 0.39
C ILE A 10 -11.34 -1.10 -0.76
N LYS A 11 -12.54 -0.68 -1.14
CA LYS A 11 -12.74 0.29 -2.23
C LYS A 11 -12.02 1.60 -1.93
N TYR A 12 -12.13 2.10 -0.70
CA TYR A 12 -11.44 3.31 -0.28
C TYR A 12 -9.92 3.19 -0.48
N TRP A 13 -9.32 2.09 -0.02
CA TRP A 13 -7.88 1.92 -0.16
C TRP A 13 -7.44 1.81 -1.61
N LEU A 14 -8.20 1.10 -2.45
CA LEU A 14 -7.87 0.93 -3.86
C LEU A 14 -8.03 2.23 -4.65
N GLU A 15 -9.08 2.99 -4.40
CA GLU A 15 -9.27 4.29 -5.05
C GLU A 15 -8.19 5.28 -4.63
N SER A 16 -7.82 5.29 -3.36
CA SER A 16 -6.75 6.15 -2.86
C SER A 16 -5.40 5.76 -3.45
N ALA A 17 -5.14 4.46 -3.61
CA ALA A 17 -3.92 3.98 -4.26
C ALA A 17 -3.88 4.42 -5.73
N ALA A 18 -4.98 4.30 -6.45
CA ALA A 18 -5.05 4.72 -7.85
C ALA A 18 -4.78 6.21 -7.99
N TYR A 19 -5.32 7.02 -7.07
CA TYR A 19 -5.07 8.45 -7.05
C TYR A 19 -3.59 8.76 -6.84
N ASP A 20 -2.95 8.06 -5.91
CA ASP A 20 -1.52 8.25 -5.64
C ASP A 20 -0.65 7.82 -6.81
N LEU A 21 -1.02 6.74 -7.50
CA LEU A 21 -0.31 6.30 -8.72
C LEU A 21 -0.39 7.35 -9.82
N ASP A 22 -1.55 7.95 -10.01
CA ASP A 22 -1.75 9.00 -11.00
C ASP A 22 -0.91 10.23 -10.67
N THR A 23 -0.89 10.63 -9.40
CA THR A 23 -0.04 11.73 -8.93
C THR A 23 1.43 11.42 -9.15
N GLY A 24 1.86 10.20 -8.81
CA GLY A 24 3.24 9.76 -9.03
C GLY A 24 3.63 9.80 -10.50
N ARG A 25 2.74 9.38 -11.38
CA ARG A 25 2.98 9.44 -12.82
C ARG A 25 3.18 10.88 -13.30
N SER A 26 2.35 11.79 -12.85
CA SER A 26 2.46 13.21 -13.18
C SER A 26 3.80 13.79 -12.72
N LEU A 27 4.22 13.44 -11.52
CA LEU A 27 5.51 13.87 -10.97
C LEU A 27 6.69 13.27 -11.74
N LEU A 28 6.55 12.03 -12.18
CA LEU A 28 7.58 11.37 -13.00
C LEU A 28 7.73 12.08 -14.35
N GLU A 29 6.61 12.43 -14.99
CA GLU A 29 6.61 13.16 -16.26
C GLU A 29 7.25 14.53 -16.13
N SER A 30 7.08 15.19 -14.99
CA SER A 30 7.71 16.49 -14.72
C SER A 30 9.12 16.34 -14.10
N LYS A 31 9.67 15.12 -14.10
CA LYS A 31 11.03 14.81 -13.62
C LYS A 31 11.25 15.10 -12.13
N ARG A 32 10.20 15.04 -11.34
CA ARG A 32 10.30 15.20 -9.89
C ARG A 32 10.40 13.82 -9.23
N PHE A 33 11.52 13.14 -9.51
CA PHE A 33 11.71 11.73 -9.19
C PHE A 33 11.55 11.36 -7.71
N PRO A 34 12.12 12.12 -6.75
CA PRO A 34 11.94 11.75 -5.34
C PRO A 34 10.47 11.74 -4.92
N TYR A 35 9.69 12.72 -5.41
CA TYR A 35 8.27 12.80 -5.07
C TYR A 35 7.47 11.73 -5.79
N ALA A 36 7.85 11.39 -7.03
CA ALA A 36 7.22 10.29 -7.75
C ALA A 36 7.38 8.97 -7.01
N LEU A 37 8.59 8.69 -6.50
CA LEU A 37 8.86 7.51 -5.70
C LEU A 37 8.06 7.49 -4.40
N PHE A 38 7.94 8.64 -3.74
CA PHE A 38 7.15 8.75 -2.52
C PHE A 38 5.69 8.34 -2.76
N PHE A 39 5.08 8.84 -3.83
CA PHE A 39 3.69 8.51 -4.15
C PHE A 39 3.52 7.07 -4.61
N ALA A 40 4.53 6.51 -5.30
CA ALA A 40 4.52 5.08 -5.63
C ALA A 40 4.53 4.23 -4.36
N HIS A 41 5.33 4.62 -3.37
CA HIS A 41 5.36 3.94 -2.07
C HIS A 41 4.00 4.01 -1.38
N LEU A 42 3.39 5.20 -1.36
CA LEU A 42 2.06 5.36 -0.75
C LEU A 42 1.02 4.48 -1.44
N ALA A 43 1.06 4.41 -2.77
CA ALA A 43 0.12 3.57 -3.52
C ALA A 43 0.28 2.10 -3.15
N LEU A 44 1.53 1.62 -3.10
CA LEU A 44 1.82 0.24 -2.73
C LEU A 44 1.34 -0.07 -1.31
N GLU A 45 1.60 0.84 -0.37
CA GLU A 45 1.13 0.71 1.01
C GLU A 45 -0.39 0.55 1.06
N LYS A 46 -1.12 1.37 0.30
CA LYS A 46 -2.58 1.33 0.28
C LYS A 46 -3.12 0.07 -0.37
N ILE A 47 -2.47 -0.44 -1.41
CA ILE A 47 -2.83 -1.71 -2.02
C ILE A 47 -2.68 -2.85 -1.01
N LEU A 48 -1.57 -2.87 -0.27
CA LEU A 48 -1.34 -3.87 0.76
C LEU A 48 -2.37 -3.75 1.89
N LYS A 49 -2.76 -2.54 2.26
CA LYS A 49 -3.82 -2.34 3.25
C LYS A 49 -5.16 -2.88 2.76
N ALA A 50 -5.49 -2.70 1.48
CA ALA A 50 -6.70 -3.31 0.91
C ALA A 50 -6.66 -4.83 1.01
N ILE A 51 -5.51 -5.43 0.73
CA ILE A 51 -5.32 -6.88 0.81
C ILE A 51 -5.48 -7.35 2.26
N VAL A 52 -4.90 -6.64 3.22
CA VAL A 52 -5.04 -6.98 4.65
C VAL A 52 -6.51 -6.95 5.06
N VAL A 53 -7.24 -5.91 4.69
CA VAL A 53 -8.68 -5.80 5.01
C VAL A 53 -9.44 -6.98 4.39
N LYS A 54 -9.14 -7.31 3.15
CA LYS A 54 -9.80 -8.43 2.46
C LYS A 54 -9.52 -9.77 3.16
N SER A 55 -8.28 -9.98 3.58
CA SER A 55 -7.85 -11.25 4.18
C SER A 55 -8.32 -11.41 5.63
N THR A 56 -8.23 -10.33 6.41
CA THR A 56 -8.52 -10.38 7.86
C THR A 56 -9.95 -9.99 8.22
N LYS A 57 -10.64 -9.29 7.33
CA LYS A 57 -11.96 -8.70 7.60
C LYS A 57 -11.90 -7.68 8.74
N GLU A 58 -10.72 -7.12 8.98
CA GLU A 58 -10.47 -6.12 10.01
C GLU A 58 -9.83 -4.89 9.38
N HIS A 59 -9.78 -3.78 10.13
CA HIS A 59 -9.08 -2.59 9.68
C HIS A 59 -7.59 -2.89 9.45
N ALA A 60 -7.01 -2.24 8.46
CA ALA A 60 -5.57 -2.35 8.23
C ALA A 60 -4.80 -1.72 9.40
N PRO A 61 -3.62 -2.27 9.75
CA PRO A 61 -2.78 -1.68 10.79
C PRO A 61 -2.35 -0.27 10.43
N PHE A 62 -2.18 0.56 11.46
CA PHE A 62 -1.72 1.94 11.28
C PHE A 62 -0.20 1.93 11.16
N THR A 63 0.30 1.67 9.96
CA THR A 63 1.73 1.51 9.71
C THR A 63 2.07 1.88 8.26
N HIS A 64 3.32 2.26 8.04
CA HIS A 64 3.88 2.48 6.72
C HIS A 64 4.82 1.34 6.29
N SER A 65 4.97 0.31 7.11
CA SER A 65 5.85 -0.82 6.82
C SER A 65 5.21 -1.77 5.82
N LEU A 66 5.79 -1.85 4.62
CA LEU A 66 5.30 -2.74 3.57
C LEU A 66 5.45 -4.21 3.96
N THR A 67 6.55 -4.56 4.61
CA THR A 67 6.78 -5.95 5.05
C THR A 67 5.80 -6.37 6.12
N PHE A 68 5.49 -5.48 7.07
CA PHE A 68 4.50 -5.77 8.10
C PHE A 68 3.12 -6.00 7.49
N LEU A 69 2.72 -5.13 6.54
CA LEU A 69 1.44 -5.27 5.86
C LEU A 69 1.39 -6.57 5.05
N ALA A 70 2.47 -6.90 4.35
CA ALA A 70 2.55 -8.15 3.60
C ALA A 70 2.38 -9.36 4.53
N SER A 71 3.02 -9.33 5.71
CA SER A 71 2.89 -10.41 6.68
C SER A 71 1.47 -10.57 7.24
N LYS A 72 0.74 -9.46 7.36
CA LYS A 72 -0.64 -9.48 7.87
C LYS A 72 -1.67 -9.84 6.81
N SER A 73 -1.29 -9.81 5.53
CA SER A 73 -2.24 -10.04 4.44
C SER A 73 -2.73 -11.48 4.35
N LYS A 74 -2.05 -12.42 4.99
CA LYS A 74 -2.35 -13.87 4.92
C LYS A 74 -2.29 -14.42 3.50
N MET A 75 -1.67 -13.71 2.59
CA MET A 75 -1.44 -14.17 1.23
C MET A 75 -0.08 -14.85 1.16
N ASP A 76 0.03 -15.83 0.28
CA ASP A 76 1.29 -16.49 0.01
C ASP A 76 2.12 -15.59 -0.91
N ILE A 77 2.85 -14.66 -0.30
CA ILE A 77 3.70 -13.74 -1.04
C ILE A 77 5.11 -14.33 -1.12
N PRO A 78 5.67 -14.49 -2.34
CA PRO A 78 7.03 -15.02 -2.47
C PRO A 78 8.04 -14.24 -1.65
N GLU A 79 8.97 -14.95 -1.02
CA GLU A 79 9.99 -14.36 -0.15
C GLU A 79 10.79 -13.28 -0.87
N SER A 80 11.08 -13.48 -2.16
CA SER A 80 11.82 -12.50 -2.96
C SER A 80 11.08 -11.16 -3.03
N ILE A 81 9.75 -11.19 -3.09
CA ILE A 81 8.95 -9.96 -3.11
C ILE A 81 8.97 -9.30 -1.73
N VAL A 82 8.84 -10.09 -0.66
CA VAL A 82 8.91 -9.57 0.70
C VAL A 82 10.27 -8.91 0.95
N ASP A 83 11.36 -9.52 0.50
CA ASP A 83 12.70 -8.96 0.62
C ASP A 83 12.83 -7.65 -0.14
N ASN A 84 12.27 -7.58 -1.34
CA ASN A 84 12.26 -6.34 -2.13
C ASN A 84 11.46 -5.23 -1.43
N LEU A 85 10.35 -5.58 -0.80
CA LEU A 85 9.55 -4.62 -0.05
C LEU A 85 10.32 -4.10 1.17
N ALA A 86 11.05 -4.97 1.85
CA ALA A 86 11.87 -4.59 3.00
C ALA A 86 12.96 -3.60 2.57
N GLU A 87 13.67 -3.91 1.50
CA GLU A 87 14.70 -3.05 0.95
C GLU A 87 14.14 -1.70 0.51
N TYR A 88 12.99 -1.71 -0.15
CA TYR A 88 12.32 -0.50 -0.59
C TYR A 88 11.93 0.37 0.61
N THR A 89 11.40 -0.23 1.66
CA THR A 89 11.00 0.48 2.88
C THR A 89 12.21 1.14 3.56
N GLU A 90 13.31 0.43 3.69
CA GLU A 90 14.54 0.98 4.27
C GLU A 90 15.04 2.19 3.50
N PHE A 91 14.91 2.15 2.17
CA PHE A 91 15.42 3.21 1.32
C PHE A 91 14.57 4.48 1.36
N HIS A 92 13.26 4.35 1.54
CA HIS A 92 12.32 5.46 1.36
C HIS A 92 11.61 5.95 2.60
N ILE A 93 11.88 5.36 3.76
CA ILE A 93 11.24 5.77 5.01
C ILE A 93 12.25 6.36 6.00
#